data_b00383cabc5bc7d3bc141fd67ccc52b9
#
_entry.id   b00383cabc5bc7d3bc141fd67ccc52b9
#
_cell.length_a   1.000
_cell.length_b   1.000
_cell.length_c   1.000
_cell.angle_alpha   90.00
_cell.angle_beta   90.00
_cell.angle_gamma   90.00
#
_symmetry.space_group_name_H-M   'P 1'
#
loop_
_entity.id
_entity.type
_entity.pdbx_description
1 polymer ?
#
loop_
_entity_poly.entity_id
_entity_poly.type
_entity_poly.pdbx_seq_one_letter_code
_entity_poly.pdbx_strand_id
1 'polypeptide(L)'
;RDRVEFNIDLGTARKEFVTLIERDGQIIDYDELSGGEKQLCNVAMAFAMNEALTASKGINLAFLDEVFESLSSDNVEVVTSLIRHIFKEKTLFLITHLDSLPLGNTKILQVEKTQGLSRYQLL
;
A
#
# COMPACT_ATOMS: atom_id res chain seq x y z
N ARG A 1 -15.32 9.95 -8.54
CA ARG A 1 -13.86 9.78 -8.41
C ARG A 1 -13.48 10.21 -7.01
N ASP A 2 -13.17 9.26 -6.16
CA ASP A 2 -12.85 9.53 -4.76
C ASP A 2 -11.48 10.21 -4.67
N ARG A 3 -11.40 11.23 -3.83
CA ARG A 3 -10.17 11.98 -3.55
C ARG A 3 -9.91 11.94 -2.05
N VAL A 4 -8.68 11.66 -1.68
CA VAL A 4 -8.22 11.70 -0.29
C VAL A 4 -7.24 12.84 -0.16
N GLU A 5 -7.53 13.79 0.72
CA GLU A 5 -6.64 14.90 1.06
C GLU A 5 -6.17 14.78 2.49
N PHE A 6 -4.88 15.09 2.70
CA PHE A 6 -4.28 15.15 4.03
C PHE A 6 -4.02 16.61 4.36
N ASN A 7 -4.64 17.09 5.43
CA ASN A 7 -4.35 18.39 6.01
C ASN A 7 -3.59 18.20 7.32
N ILE A 8 -2.41 18.79 7.41
CA ILE A 8 -1.66 18.89 8.67
C ILE A 8 -1.94 20.29 9.20
N ASP A 9 -2.80 20.39 10.21
CA ASP A 9 -2.97 21.65 10.93
C ASP A 9 -1.80 21.82 11.90
N LEU A 10 -0.97 22.84 11.66
CA LEU A 10 0.16 23.22 12.50
C LEU A 10 -0.26 24.22 13.60
N GLY A 11 -1.55 24.35 13.88
CA GLY A 11 -2.10 25.20 14.92
C GLY A 11 -1.49 24.95 16.32
N THR A 12 -1.50 25.94 17.14
CA THR A 12 -0.61 26.21 18.27
C THR A 12 -0.67 25.29 19.49
N ALA A 13 -1.51 24.25 19.55
CA ALA A 13 -1.62 23.43 20.77
C ALA A 13 -1.65 21.90 20.57
N ARG A 14 -2.15 21.39 19.47
CA ARG A 14 -2.10 19.96 19.12
C ARG A 14 -1.95 19.84 17.62
N LYS A 15 -0.93 19.10 17.18
CA LYS A 15 -0.82 18.67 15.79
C LYS A 15 -1.81 17.53 15.59
N GLU A 16 -2.98 17.83 15.09
CA GLU A 16 -3.95 16.80 14.70
C GLU A 16 -3.76 16.48 13.23
N PHE A 17 -3.65 15.19 12.95
CA PHE A 17 -3.63 14.68 11.58
C PHE A 17 -5.08 14.37 11.20
N VAL A 18 -5.63 15.19 10.30
CA VAL A 18 -7.01 15.01 9.84
C VAL A 18 -6.97 14.41 8.43
N THR A 19 -7.61 13.27 8.26
CA THR A 19 -7.83 12.65 6.95
C THR A 19 -9.18 13.11 6.42
N LEU A 20 -9.17 13.87 5.33
CA LEU A 20 -10.39 14.27 4.62
C LEU A 20 -10.57 13.38 3.39
N ILE A 21 -11.74 12.79 3.29
CA ILE A 21 -12.11 11.95 2.15
C ILE A 21 -13.22 12.65 1.37
N GLU A 22 -12.97 12.94 0.11
CA GLU A 22 -13.97 13.50 -0.78
C GLU A 22 -14.50 12.42 -1.71
N ARG A 23 -15.82 12.23 -1.70
CA ARG A 23 -16.55 11.34 -2.61
C ARG A 23 -17.66 12.13 -3.28
N ASP A 24 -17.64 12.18 -4.61
CA ASP A 24 -18.65 12.90 -5.42
C ASP A 24 -18.89 14.36 -4.97
N GLY A 25 -17.83 15.04 -4.54
CA GLY A 25 -17.86 16.43 -4.07
C GLY A 25 -18.35 16.59 -2.62
N GLN A 26 -18.54 15.49 -1.88
CA GLN A 26 -18.90 15.52 -0.47
C GLN A 26 -17.75 15.04 0.39
N ILE A 27 -17.53 15.71 1.52
CA ILE A 27 -16.56 15.26 2.53
C ILE A 27 -17.27 14.25 3.41
N ILE A 28 -16.67 13.06 3.52
CA ILE A 28 -17.12 11.98 4.39
C ILE A 28 -16.07 11.71 5.46
N ASP A 29 -16.55 11.29 6.63
CA ASP A 29 -15.67 10.91 7.73
C ASP A 29 -15.01 9.55 7.43
N TYR A 30 -13.75 9.39 7.82
CA TYR A 30 -13.05 8.11 7.73
C TYR A 30 -13.81 6.99 8.45
N ASP A 31 -14.49 7.31 9.55
CA ASP A 31 -15.25 6.32 10.33
C ASP A 31 -16.50 5.79 9.61
N GLU A 32 -17.02 6.54 8.64
CA GLU A 32 -18.16 6.13 7.80
C GLU A 32 -17.78 5.11 6.71
N LEU A 33 -16.49 4.94 6.45
CA LEU A 33 -16.00 3.95 5.49
C LEU A 33 -16.24 2.53 5.97
N SER A 34 -16.57 1.64 5.03
CA SER A 34 -16.54 0.19 5.26
C SER A 34 -15.13 -0.29 5.59
N GLY A 35 -15.02 -1.47 6.21
CA GLY A 35 -13.71 -2.05 6.54
C GLY A 35 -12.77 -2.19 5.34
N GLY A 36 -13.29 -2.62 4.19
CA GLY A 36 -12.51 -2.75 2.96
C GLY A 36 -12.07 -1.40 2.39
N GLU A 37 -12.92 -0.38 2.45
CA GLU A 37 -12.58 0.98 2.03
C GLU A 37 -11.51 1.59 2.95
N LYS A 38 -11.61 1.37 4.27
CA LYS A 38 -10.58 1.77 5.24
C LYS A 38 -9.22 1.16 4.91
N GLN A 39 -9.20 -0.13 4.58
CA GLN A 39 -7.96 -0.81 4.19
C GLN A 39 -7.35 -0.21 2.92
N LEU A 40 -8.15 0.02 1.88
CA LEU A 40 -7.68 0.67 0.65
C LEU A 40 -7.16 2.08 0.90
N CYS A 41 -7.87 2.84 1.72
CA CYS A 41 -7.47 4.19 2.11
C CYS A 41 -6.11 4.16 2.82
N ASN A 42 -5.91 3.26 3.79
CA ASN A 42 -4.65 3.12 4.52
C ASN A 42 -3.48 2.73 3.61
N VAL A 43 -3.69 1.80 2.69
CA VAL A 43 -2.66 1.40 1.71
C VAL A 43 -2.32 2.57 0.79
N ALA A 44 -3.33 3.27 0.27
CA ALA A 44 -3.11 4.44 -0.59
C ALA A 44 -2.34 5.56 0.14
N MET A 45 -2.68 5.81 1.41
CA MET A 45 -1.96 6.75 2.26
C MET A 45 -0.49 6.37 2.45
N ALA A 46 -0.23 5.10 2.81
CA ALA A 46 1.13 4.62 3.01
C ALA A 46 1.98 4.78 1.73
N PHE A 47 1.39 4.50 0.57
CA PHE A 47 2.08 4.68 -0.71
C PHE A 47 2.32 6.15 -1.05
N ALA A 48 1.35 7.01 -0.84
CA ALA A 48 1.50 8.45 -1.06
C ALA A 48 2.57 9.07 -0.15
N MET A 49 2.60 8.68 1.12
CA MET A 49 3.64 9.12 2.06
C MET A 49 5.03 8.59 1.67
N ASN A 50 5.12 7.32 1.27
CA ASN A 50 6.38 6.76 0.77
C ASN A 50 6.88 7.53 -0.45
N GLU A 51 5.99 7.82 -1.41
CA GLU A 51 6.34 8.58 -2.61
C GLU A 51 6.84 9.98 -2.25
N ALA A 52 6.14 10.72 -1.39
CA ALA A 52 6.54 12.04 -0.95
C ALA A 52 7.91 12.05 -0.25
N LEU A 53 8.18 11.05 0.59
CA LEU A 53 9.44 10.93 1.32
C LEU A 53 10.61 10.51 0.43
N THR A 54 10.38 9.67 -0.56
CA THR A 54 11.43 9.09 -1.40
C THR A 54 11.74 9.92 -2.64
N ALA A 55 10.76 10.65 -3.17
CA ALA A 55 10.92 11.47 -4.38
C ALA A 55 12.05 12.50 -4.25
N SER A 56 12.11 13.20 -3.12
CA SER A 56 13.16 14.22 -2.88
C SER A 56 14.56 13.64 -2.65
N LYS A 57 14.65 12.33 -2.32
CA LYS A 57 15.90 11.65 -1.98
C LYS A 57 16.46 10.79 -3.11
N GLY A 58 15.75 10.69 -4.25
CA GLY A 58 16.15 9.84 -5.35
C GLY A 58 16.17 8.34 -5.02
N ILE A 59 15.39 7.91 -4.03
CA ILE A 59 15.32 6.50 -3.63
C ILE A 59 14.40 5.77 -4.62
N ASN A 60 14.96 4.75 -5.28
CA ASN A 60 14.25 3.93 -6.26
C ASN A 60 14.01 2.48 -5.80
N LEU A 61 14.09 2.23 -4.50
CA LEU A 61 13.92 0.92 -3.87
C LEU A 61 12.79 0.99 -2.85
N ALA A 62 11.90 0.00 -2.86
CA ALA A 62 10.82 -0.15 -1.90
C ALA A 62 10.68 -1.60 -1.44
N PHE A 63 10.28 -1.78 -0.19
CA PHE A 63 9.90 -3.05 0.40
C PHE A 63 8.46 -2.94 0.90
N LEU A 64 7.60 -3.83 0.43
CA LEU A 64 6.22 -3.95 0.88
C LEU A 64 6.07 -5.31 1.59
N ASP A 65 5.75 -5.26 2.86
CA ASP A 65 5.60 -6.45 3.68
C ASP A 65 4.12 -6.65 4.01
N GLU A 66 3.57 -7.81 3.60
CA GLU A 66 2.20 -8.26 3.89
C GLU A 66 1.08 -7.24 3.56
N VAL A 67 1.27 -6.39 2.53
CA VAL A 67 0.30 -5.35 2.16
C VAL A 67 -1.05 -5.87 1.67
N PHE A 68 -1.12 -7.15 1.33
CA PHE A 68 -2.34 -7.82 0.88
C PHE A 68 -3.07 -8.57 1.99
N GLU A 69 -2.49 -8.63 3.18
CA GLU A 69 -3.11 -9.31 4.31
C GLU A 69 -4.47 -8.70 4.62
N SER A 70 -5.46 -9.54 4.81
CA SER A 70 -6.85 -9.13 5.12
C SER A 70 -7.58 -8.36 4.01
N LEU A 71 -7.03 -8.23 2.81
CA LEU A 71 -7.75 -7.67 1.68
C LEU A 71 -8.70 -8.70 1.05
N SER A 72 -9.87 -8.22 0.61
CA SER A 72 -10.75 -9.02 -0.25
C SER A 72 -10.11 -9.20 -1.63
N SER A 73 -10.55 -10.21 -2.38
CA SER A 73 -10.04 -10.49 -3.73
C SER A 73 -10.12 -9.26 -4.65
N ASP A 74 -11.23 -8.52 -4.59
CA ASP A 74 -11.43 -7.31 -5.40
C ASP A 74 -10.42 -6.22 -5.02
N ASN A 75 -10.16 -6.07 -3.71
CA ASN A 75 -9.19 -5.10 -3.20
C ASN A 75 -7.74 -5.49 -3.55
N VAL A 76 -7.42 -6.77 -3.61
CA VAL A 76 -6.10 -7.26 -4.08
C VAL A 76 -5.83 -6.80 -5.51
N GLU A 77 -6.82 -6.88 -6.41
CA GLU A 77 -6.67 -6.40 -7.79
C GLU A 77 -6.42 -4.89 -7.85
N VAL A 78 -7.19 -4.11 -7.07
CA VAL A 78 -7.03 -2.66 -7.00
C VAL A 78 -5.64 -2.28 -6.48
N VAL A 79 -5.20 -2.88 -5.37
CA VAL A 79 -3.89 -2.61 -4.78
C VAL A 79 -2.75 -3.05 -5.72
N THR A 80 -2.92 -4.17 -6.40
CA THR A 80 -1.95 -4.63 -7.41
C THR A 80 -1.80 -3.63 -8.57
N SER A 81 -2.92 -3.10 -9.06
CA SER A 81 -2.90 -2.05 -10.09
C SER A 81 -2.20 -0.77 -9.61
N LEU A 82 -2.45 -0.39 -8.36
CA LEU A 82 -1.84 0.77 -7.73
C LEU A 82 -0.33 0.59 -7.58
N ILE A 83 0.11 -0.58 -7.11
CA ILE A 83 1.53 -0.94 -7.01
C ILE A 83 2.23 -0.83 -8.35
N ARG A 84 1.64 -1.40 -9.41
CA ARG A 84 2.21 -1.31 -10.77
C ARG A 84 2.36 0.12 -11.25
N HIS A 85 1.42 0.99 -10.90
CA HIS A 85 1.46 2.38 -11.31
C HIS A 85 2.51 3.18 -10.54
N ILE A 86 2.53 3.08 -9.22
CA ILE A 86 3.39 3.87 -8.33
C ILE A 86 4.86 3.42 -8.43
N PHE A 87 5.09 2.10 -8.47
CA PHE A 87 6.44 1.54 -8.44
C PHE A 87 7.00 1.18 -9.82
N LYS A 88 6.40 1.68 -10.89
CA LYS A 88 6.75 1.41 -12.29
C LYS A 88 8.26 1.60 -12.59
N GLU A 89 8.85 2.66 -12.05
CA GLU A 89 10.27 3.02 -12.27
C GLU A 89 11.15 2.69 -11.05
N LYS A 90 10.66 1.86 -10.14
CA LYS A 90 11.36 1.51 -8.90
C LYS A 90 11.60 0.01 -8.82
N THR A 91 12.63 -0.37 -8.09
CA THR A 91 12.82 -1.76 -7.67
C THR A 91 11.95 -2.03 -6.45
N LEU A 92 11.04 -2.99 -6.59
CA LEU A 92 10.11 -3.35 -5.53
C LEU A 92 10.39 -4.78 -5.04
N PHE A 93 10.51 -4.93 -3.74
CA PHE A 93 10.45 -6.22 -3.05
C PHE A 93 9.11 -6.33 -2.35
N LEU A 94 8.37 -7.34 -2.72
CA LEU A 94 7.07 -7.65 -2.13
C LEU A 94 7.17 -8.94 -1.35
N ILE A 95 6.82 -8.89 -0.07
CA ILE A 95 6.76 -10.05 0.82
C ILE A 95 5.29 -10.38 1.02
N THR A 96 4.91 -11.61 0.75
CA THR A 96 3.54 -12.10 0.89
C THR A 96 3.51 -13.61 1.00
N HIS A 97 2.49 -14.13 1.66
CA HIS A 97 2.18 -15.55 1.70
C HIS A 97 1.07 -15.96 0.72
N LEU A 98 0.60 -15.04 -0.13
CA LEU A 98 -0.35 -15.36 -1.19
C LEU A 98 0.34 -16.16 -2.30
N ASP A 99 -0.23 -17.29 -2.67
CA ASP A 99 0.32 -18.20 -3.69
C ASP A 99 0.39 -17.58 -5.09
N SER A 100 -0.47 -16.61 -5.37
CA SER A 100 -0.48 -15.92 -6.67
C SER A 100 -0.92 -14.46 -6.54
N LEU A 101 -0.19 -13.60 -7.20
CA LEU A 101 -0.54 -12.19 -7.39
C LEU A 101 -0.47 -11.85 -8.88
N PRO A 102 -1.41 -11.08 -9.42
CA PRO A 102 -1.42 -10.71 -10.83
C PRO A 102 -0.39 -9.62 -11.15
N LEU A 103 0.87 -9.81 -10.73
CA LEU A 103 1.96 -8.83 -10.89
C LEU A 103 2.70 -8.92 -12.24
N GLY A 104 2.38 -9.89 -13.09
CA GLY A 104 3.02 -10.07 -14.40
C GLY A 104 4.42 -10.70 -14.28
N ASN A 105 5.39 -10.21 -15.06
CA ASN A 105 6.75 -10.73 -15.07
C ASN A 105 7.53 -10.34 -13.81
N THR A 106 7.29 -11.04 -12.72
CA THR A 106 8.03 -10.91 -11.48
C THR A 106 8.94 -12.10 -11.25
N LYS A 107 10.09 -11.88 -10.64
CA LYS A 107 10.91 -12.97 -10.11
C LYS A 107 10.38 -13.36 -8.74
N ILE A 108 10.17 -14.64 -8.52
CA ILE A 108 9.63 -15.16 -7.26
C ILE A 108 10.76 -15.85 -6.51
N LEU A 109 11.04 -15.38 -5.30
CA LEU A 109 11.89 -16.07 -4.34
C LEU A 109 10.98 -16.80 -3.36
N GLN A 110 10.81 -18.09 -3.57
CA GLN A 110 10.06 -18.92 -2.64
C GLN A 110 10.93 -19.27 -1.43
N VAL A 111 10.38 -19.02 -0.24
CA VAL A 111 11.05 -19.34 1.03
C VAL A 111 10.17 -20.30 1.83
N GLU A 112 10.71 -21.45 2.18
CA GLU A 112 10.02 -22.46 2.96
C GLU A 112 10.80 -22.80 4.24
N LYS A 113 10.09 -23.08 5.33
CA LYS A 113 10.67 -23.54 6.56
C LYS A 113 10.23 -24.97 6.85
N THR A 114 11.18 -25.91 6.82
CA THR A 114 10.93 -27.32 7.09
C THR A 114 11.87 -27.81 8.20
N GLN A 115 11.31 -28.36 9.26
CA GLN A 115 12.07 -28.93 10.40
C GLN A 115 13.10 -27.94 10.99
N GLY A 116 12.73 -26.65 11.09
CA GLY A 116 13.60 -25.61 11.65
C GLY A 116 14.66 -25.04 10.69
N LEU A 117 14.77 -25.58 9.50
CA LEU A 117 15.67 -25.09 8.45
C LEU A 117 14.89 -24.31 7.40
N SER A 118 15.40 -23.14 7.02
CA SER A 118 14.86 -22.34 5.91
C SER A 118 15.53 -22.75 4.61
N ARG A 119 14.72 -22.96 3.58
CA ARG A 119 15.17 -23.18 2.20
C ARG A 119 14.60 -22.10 1.31
N TYR A 120 15.31 -21.73 0.27
CA TYR A 120 14.85 -20.77 -0.72
C TYR A 120 15.10 -21.28 -2.12
N GLN A 121 14.21 -20.90 -3.04
CA GLN A 121 14.29 -21.24 -4.45
C GLN A 121 13.85 -20.04 -5.27
N LEU A 122 14.62 -19.70 -6.31
CA LEU A 122 14.23 -18.69 -7.30
C LEU A 122 13.44 -19.40 -8.42
N LEU A 123 12.21 -18.94 -8.67
CA LEU A 123 11.30 -19.44 -9.68
C LEU A 123 11.26 -18.49 -10.89
#